data_f932a95cfaa84b8d769dc0578e2fec29
#
_entry.id   f932a95cfaa84b8d769dc0578e2fec29
#
_cell.length_a   1.000
_cell.length_b   1.000
_cell.length_c   1.000
_cell.angle_alpha   90.00
_cell.angle_beta   90.00
_cell.angle_gamma   90.00
#
_symmetry.space_group_name_H-M   'P 1'
#
loop_
_entity.id
_entity.type
_entity.pdbx_description
1 polymer ?
#
loop_
_entity_poly.entity_id
_entity_poly.type
_entity_poly.pdbx_seq_one_letter_code
_entity_poly.pdbx_strand_id
1 'polypeptide(L)'
;MRLTGPARRLTVFIGESDQYHHHPVYAEIVQRAHKAGLAGATVVRGIEGFGASSRIHTTRFLSLSQDLPVAIVIVDEAERIDAFLPQLDELVTEGLVILDDVDVIRYVGRSTAGHDSGGRGTRGRDSEGRNSGGRSE
;
A
#
# COMPACT_ATOMS: atom_id res chain seq x y z
N MET A 1 12.41 -5.44 1.45
CA MET A 1 12.83 -4.15 2.04
C MET A 1 12.93 -4.30 3.54
N ARG A 2 13.99 -3.79 4.09
CA ARG A 2 14.19 -3.71 5.53
C ARG A 2 14.21 -2.25 5.95
N LEU A 3 13.44 -1.92 6.96
CA LEU A 3 13.43 -0.61 7.58
C LEU A 3 13.67 -0.79 9.08
N THR A 4 14.72 -0.19 9.59
CA THR A 4 15.06 -0.21 11.02
C THR A 4 15.71 1.10 11.42
N GLY A 5 15.54 1.48 12.69
CA GLY A 5 16.12 2.70 13.24
C GLY A 5 15.24 3.93 13.00
N PRO A 6 15.85 5.12 12.97
CA PRO A 6 15.11 6.37 12.82
C PRO A 6 14.30 6.39 11.54
N ALA A 7 13.04 6.77 11.67
CA ALA A 7 12.10 6.88 10.56
C ALA A 7 11.12 8.02 10.84
N ARG A 8 10.26 8.29 9.88
CA ARG A 8 9.23 9.31 10.03
C ARG A 8 7.86 8.71 9.79
N ARG A 9 6.92 9.07 10.66
CA ARG A 9 5.54 8.70 10.51
C ARG A 9 4.74 9.88 9.96
N LEU A 10 4.10 9.66 8.83
CA LEU A 10 3.13 10.55 8.23
C LEU A 10 1.74 10.05 8.61
N THR A 11 0.93 10.92 9.17
CA THR A 11 -0.47 10.60 9.44
C THR A 11 -1.36 11.66 8.79
N VAL A 12 -2.34 11.21 8.03
CA VAL A 12 -3.29 12.07 7.33
C VAL A 12 -4.68 11.77 7.84
N PHE A 13 -5.35 12.78 8.40
CA PHE A 13 -6.74 12.69 8.83
C PHE A 13 -7.63 13.42 7.84
N ILE A 14 -8.55 12.69 7.26
CA ILE A 14 -9.53 13.20 6.28
C ILE A 14 -10.88 12.54 6.53
N GLY A 15 -11.91 12.97 5.81
CA GLY A 15 -13.20 12.30 5.81
C GLY A 15 -13.22 11.11 4.86
N GLU A 16 -13.95 10.08 5.24
CA GLU A 16 -14.11 8.89 4.38
C GLU A 16 -14.73 9.22 3.03
N SER A 17 -15.64 10.20 3.00
CA SER A 17 -16.35 10.59 1.78
C SER A 17 -15.61 11.63 0.94
N ASP A 18 -14.46 12.12 1.38
CA ASP A 18 -13.66 13.05 0.60
C ASP A 18 -13.26 12.41 -0.72
N GLN A 19 -13.43 13.16 -1.82
CA GLN A 19 -13.19 12.64 -3.16
C GLN A 19 -12.19 13.48 -3.93
N TYR A 20 -11.44 12.78 -4.78
CA TYR A 20 -10.55 13.33 -5.78
C TYR A 20 -10.87 12.66 -7.12
N HIS A 21 -11.36 13.45 -8.08
CA HIS A 21 -11.76 12.94 -9.40
C HIS A 21 -12.64 11.69 -9.33
N HIS A 22 -13.69 11.74 -8.47
CA HIS A 22 -14.66 10.66 -8.24
C HIS A 22 -14.10 9.41 -7.54
N HIS A 23 -12.87 9.50 -7.01
CA HIS A 23 -12.28 8.44 -6.19
C HIS A 23 -12.15 8.90 -4.75
N PRO A 24 -12.28 7.99 -3.77
CA PRO A 24 -12.00 8.36 -2.38
C PRO A 24 -10.56 8.84 -2.23
N VAL A 25 -10.38 9.96 -1.54
CA VAL A 25 -9.03 10.52 -1.32
C VAL A 25 -8.14 9.54 -0.59
N TYR A 26 -8.65 8.83 0.42
CA TYR A 26 -7.85 7.86 1.16
C TYR A 26 -7.30 6.76 0.25
N ALA A 27 -8.11 6.28 -0.69
CA ALA A 27 -7.68 5.25 -1.63
C ALA A 27 -6.62 5.78 -2.60
N GLU A 28 -6.77 7.02 -3.06
CA GLU A 28 -5.78 7.66 -3.93
C GLU A 28 -4.44 7.85 -3.22
N ILE A 29 -4.45 8.24 -1.94
CA ILE A 29 -3.23 8.38 -1.15
C ILE A 29 -2.52 7.03 -1.05
N VAL A 30 -3.24 5.96 -0.75
CA VAL A 30 -2.67 4.60 -0.66
C VAL A 30 -2.04 4.19 -1.99
N GLN A 31 -2.73 4.43 -3.10
CA GLN A 31 -2.22 4.08 -4.42
C GLN A 31 -0.95 4.85 -4.78
N ARG A 32 -0.92 6.15 -4.49
CA ARG A 32 0.26 6.98 -4.74
C ARG A 32 1.43 6.59 -3.85
N ALA A 33 1.19 6.27 -2.60
CA ALA A 33 2.21 5.76 -1.69
C ALA A 33 2.81 4.44 -2.21
N HIS A 34 1.96 3.55 -2.72
CA HIS A 34 2.39 2.30 -3.32
C HIS A 34 3.25 2.54 -4.57
N LYS A 35 2.83 3.42 -5.47
CA LYS A 35 3.60 3.77 -6.67
C LYS A 35 4.93 4.44 -6.32
N ALA A 36 4.96 5.26 -5.28
CA ALA A 36 6.17 5.91 -4.81
C ALA A 36 7.15 4.94 -4.14
N GLY A 37 6.76 3.70 -3.95
CA GLY A 37 7.60 2.67 -3.33
C GLY A 37 7.77 2.84 -1.84
N LEU A 38 6.84 3.51 -1.16
CA LEU A 38 6.87 3.62 0.29
C LEU A 38 6.66 2.26 0.95
N ALA A 39 7.16 2.11 2.17
CA ALA A 39 7.22 0.83 2.86
C ALA A 39 5.84 0.23 3.15
N GLY A 40 4.83 1.07 3.30
CA GLY A 40 3.47 0.61 3.54
C GLY A 40 2.54 1.78 3.82
N ALA A 41 1.24 1.51 3.82
CA ALA A 41 0.21 2.46 4.20
C ALA A 41 -0.95 1.70 4.82
N THR A 42 -1.50 2.25 5.88
CA THR A 42 -2.66 1.68 6.57
C THR A 42 -3.73 2.74 6.70
N VAL A 43 -4.95 2.39 6.35
CA VAL A 43 -6.11 3.25 6.56
C VAL A 43 -6.92 2.71 7.72
N VAL A 44 -7.18 3.57 8.70
CA VAL A 44 -7.99 3.25 9.87
C VAL A 44 -9.21 4.14 9.86
N ARG A 45 -10.38 3.55 10.02
CA ARG A 45 -11.62 4.30 10.13
C ARG A 45 -11.88 4.62 11.59
N GLY A 46 -12.11 5.91 11.89
CA GLY A 46 -12.59 6.33 13.19
C GLY A 46 -14.07 5.98 13.36
N ILE A 47 -14.47 5.64 14.56
CA ILE A 47 -15.87 5.34 14.85
C ILE A 47 -16.69 6.59 15.18
N GLU A 48 -16.03 7.69 15.49
CA GLU A 48 -16.62 8.97 15.82
C GLU A 48 -15.55 10.05 15.79
N GLY A 49 -15.90 11.25 15.41
CA GLY A 49 -14.99 12.37 15.45
C GLY A 49 -15.52 13.60 14.74
N PHE A 50 -14.77 14.69 14.86
CA PHE A 50 -15.03 15.91 14.09
C PHE A 50 -13.69 16.56 13.69
N GLY A 51 -13.74 17.33 12.64
CA GLY A 51 -12.58 18.04 12.13
C GLY A 51 -12.88 19.51 11.90
N ALA A 52 -12.27 20.10 10.88
CA ALA A 52 -12.36 21.52 10.58
C ALA A 52 -13.80 22.01 10.40
N SER A 53 -14.70 21.17 9.91
CA SER A 53 -16.13 21.51 9.79
C SER A 53 -16.88 21.55 11.12
N SER A 54 -16.27 21.08 12.21
CA SER A 54 -16.88 20.96 13.55
C SER A 54 -18.14 20.08 13.60
N ARG A 55 -18.40 19.33 12.55
CA ARG A 55 -19.54 18.44 12.48
C ARG A 55 -19.14 17.06 13.00
N ILE A 56 -19.89 16.56 14.00
CA ILE A 56 -19.61 15.25 14.58
C ILE A 56 -20.15 14.16 13.67
N HIS A 57 -19.28 13.21 13.30
CA HIS A 57 -19.61 12.02 12.53
C HIS A 57 -19.46 10.79 13.40
N THR A 58 -20.46 9.92 13.40
CA THR A 58 -20.49 8.74 14.27
C THR A 58 -21.27 7.60 13.64
N THR A 59 -20.87 6.37 13.94
CA THR A 59 -21.60 5.16 13.54
C THR A 59 -22.87 4.94 14.35
N ARG A 60 -23.08 5.67 15.44
CA ARG A 60 -24.28 5.54 16.26
C ARG A 60 -25.56 5.98 15.57
N PHE A 61 -25.44 6.82 14.58
CA PHE A 61 -26.57 7.27 13.78
C PHE A 61 -26.57 6.55 12.44
N LEU A 62 -27.65 5.82 12.16
CA LEU A 62 -27.86 5.17 10.86
C LEU A 62 -28.19 6.23 9.81
N SER A 63 -27.22 7.02 9.45
CA SER A 63 -27.30 7.99 8.38
C SER A 63 -26.72 7.38 7.10
N LEU A 64 -27.41 7.57 5.97
CA LEU A 64 -26.95 7.09 4.67
C LEU A 64 -25.69 7.80 4.17
N SER A 65 -25.32 8.91 4.77
CA SER A 65 -24.10 9.64 4.46
C SER A 65 -23.19 9.63 5.69
N GLN A 66 -22.50 8.52 5.89
CA GLN A 66 -21.51 8.44 6.96
C GLN A 66 -20.17 8.93 6.44
N ASP A 67 -19.84 10.17 6.80
CA ASP A 67 -18.52 10.72 6.58
C ASP A 67 -17.68 10.54 7.86
N LEU A 68 -17.29 9.32 8.11
CA LEU A 68 -16.45 9.01 9.25
C LEU A 68 -15.03 9.51 9.05
N PRO A 69 -14.35 9.93 10.10
CA PRO A 69 -12.94 10.27 9.98
C PRO A 69 -12.11 9.04 9.64
N VAL A 70 -11.15 9.20 8.77
CA VAL A 70 -10.16 8.16 8.46
C VAL A 70 -8.77 8.71 8.69
N ALA A 71 -7.87 7.85 9.17
CA ALA A 71 -6.47 8.14 9.32
C ALA A 71 -5.66 7.25 8.39
N ILE A 72 -4.80 7.85 7.58
CA ILE A 72 -3.84 7.13 6.76
C ILE A 72 -2.48 7.25 7.45
N VAL A 73 -1.86 6.13 7.76
CA VAL A 73 -0.58 6.06 8.46
C VAL A 73 0.46 5.44 7.55
N ILE A 74 1.56 6.16 7.35
CA ILE A 74 2.68 5.73 6.52
C ILE A 74 3.96 5.96 7.31
N VAL A 75 4.81 4.95 7.40
CA VAL A 75 6.12 5.04 8.04
C VAL A 75 7.19 4.65 7.03
N ASP A 76 8.18 5.48 6.87
CA ASP A 76 9.35 5.23 6.02
C ASP A 76 10.50 6.13 6.46
N GLU A 77 11.62 6.04 5.78
CA GLU A 77 12.74 6.95 5.99
C GLU A 77 12.30 8.40 5.74
N ALA A 78 12.89 9.33 6.51
CA ALA A 78 12.50 10.74 6.46
C ALA A 78 12.55 11.32 5.04
N GLU A 79 13.61 11.03 4.28
CA GLU A 79 13.76 11.54 2.92
C GLU A 79 12.65 11.06 1.99
N ARG A 80 12.21 9.83 2.16
CA ARG A 80 11.18 9.24 1.32
C ARG A 80 9.81 9.83 1.66
N ILE A 81 9.53 10.03 2.94
CA ILE A 81 8.32 10.71 3.39
C ILE A 81 8.30 12.14 2.86
N ASP A 82 9.40 12.88 3.02
CA ASP A 82 9.49 14.27 2.57
C ASP A 82 9.28 14.39 1.05
N ALA A 83 9.80 13.45 0.28
CA ALA A 83 9.60 13.42 -1.17
C ALA A 83 8.15 13.15 -1.58
N PHE A 84 7.38 12.49 -0.72
CA PHE A 84 5.98 12.17 -0.96
C PHE A 84 5.04 13.33 -0.60
N LEU A 85 5.40 14.18 0.35
CA LEU A 85 4.53 15.25 0.85
C LEU A 85 3.92 16.15 -0.23
N PRO A 86 4.64 16.56 -1.29
CA PRO A 86 4.04 17.41 -2.33
C PRO A 86 2.81 16.81 -2.99
N GLN A 87 2.70 15.49 -3.06
CA GLN A 87 1.53 14.83 -3.63
C GLN A 87 0.27 15.03 -2.78
N LEU A 88 0.43 15.27 -1.48
CA LEU A 88 -0.70 15.51 -0.59
C LEU A 88 -1.33 16.88 -0.78
N ASP A 89 -0.57 17.87 -1.23
CA ASP A 89 -1.08 19.23 -1.47
C ASP A 89 -2.24 19.24 -2.46
N GLU A 90 -2.17 18.37 -3.45
CA GLU A 90 -3.22 18.20 -4.46
C GLU A 90 -4.43 17.42 -3.93
N LEU A 91 -4.19 16.47 -3.05
CA LEU A 91 -5.20 15.51 -2.61
C LEU A 91 -5.97 15.95 -1.37
N VAL A 92 -5.29 16.60 -0.43
CA VAL A 92 -5.86 16.97 0.86
C VAL A 92 -6.21 18.45 0.83
N THR A 93 -7.46 18.75 0.55
CA THR A 93 -7.97 20.13 0.53
C THR A 93 -8.51 20.54 1.89
N GLU A 94 -8.99 19.59 2.67
CA GLU A 94 -9.45 19.74 4.04
C GLU A 94 -9.03 18.53 4.85
N GLY A 95 -8.33 18.74 5.95
CA GLY A 95 -7.85 17.65 6.79
C GLY A 95 -6.66 18.06 7.61
N LEU A 96 -6.03 17.10 8.23
CA LEU A 96 -4.86 17.30 9.08
C LEU A 96 -3.75 16.38 8.60
N VAL A 97 -2.59 16.97 8.32
CA VAL A 97 -1.38 16.23 7.95
C VAL A 97 -0.35 16.48 9.02
N ILE A 98 0.12 15.42 9.66
CA ILE A 98 1.13 15.52 10.71
C ILE A 98 2.30 14.60 10.43
N LEU A 99 3.46 15.01 10.94
CA LEU A 99 4.69 14.23 10.90
C LEU A 99 5.22 14.08 12.32
N ASP A 100 5.72 12.90 12.64
CA ASP A 100 6.49 12.68 13.85
C ASP A 100 7.60 11.69 13.59
N ASP A 101 8.69 11.84 14.38
CA ASP A 101 9.82 10.94 14.30
C ASP A 101 9.54 9.70 15.13
N VAL A 102 9.88 8.55 14.60
CA VAL A 102 9.70 7.25 15.25
C VAL A 102 10.96 6.41 15.10
N ASP A 103 11.12 5.44 15.98
CA ASP A 103 12.14 4.41 15.83
C ASP A 103 11.48 3.12 15.39
N VAL A 104 11.88 2.62 14.24
CA VAL A 104 11.41 1.33 13.75
C VAL A 104 12.30 0.24 14.34
N ILE A 105 11.71 -0.58 15.17
CA ILE A 105 12.42 -1.71 15.78
C ILE A 105 12.62 -2.81 14.76
N ARG A 106 11.58 -3.07 13.97
CA ARG A 106 11.64 -4.12 12.96
C ARG A 106 10.55 -3.91 11.91
N TYR A 107 10.96 -3.96 10.67
CA TYR A 107 10.04 -4.07 9.53
C TYR A 107 10.67 -5.02 8.52
N VAL A 108 10.04 -6.16 8.33
CA VAL A 108 10.54 -7.20 7.42
C VAL A 108 9.35 -7.69 6.59
N GLY A 109 9.40 -7.43 5.30
CA GLY A 109 8.45 -8.00 4.37
C GLY A 109 8.69 -9.49 4.19
N ARG A 110 7.69 -10.20 3.68
CA ARG A 110 7.89 -11.59 3.26
C ARG A 110 8.94 -11.62 2.18
N SER A 111 9.91 -12.54 2.34
CA SER A 111 10.89 -12.80 1.29
C SER A 111 10.17 -13.38 0.08
N THR A 112 10.26 -12.68 -1.06
CA THR A 112 9.83 -13.22 -2.35
C THR A 112 10.90 -14.10 -2.99
N ALA A 113 11.98 -14.37 -2.29
CA ALA A 113 13.10 -15.16 -2.79
C ALA A 113 12.75 -16.62 -3.11
N GLY A 114 11.54 -17.07 -2.84
CA GLY A 114 11.06 -18.38 -3.21
C GLY A 114 10.28 -18.43 -4.51
N HIS A 115 10.08 -17.31 -5.17
CA HIS A 115 9.35 -17.26 -6.44
C HIS A 115 10.29 -16.93 -7.59
N ASP A 116 11.41 -17.61 -7.60
CA ASP A 116 12.13 -17.80 -8.84
C ASP A 116 11.34 -18.85 -9.63
N SER A 117 10.45 -18.36 -10.47
CA SER A 117 9.91 -19.17 -11.54
C SER A 117 11.05 -19.40 -12.54
N GLY A 118 12.02 -20.15 -12.11
CA GLY A 118 12.98 -20.73 -13.01
C GLY A 118 12.20 -21.49 -14.05
N GLY A 119 12.13 -20.93 -15.25
CA GLY A 119 11.61 -21.65 -16.38
C GLY A 119 12.35 -22.95 -16.49
N ARG A 120 11.73 -24.01 -16.02
CA ARG A 120 12.19 -25.34 -16.37
C ARG A 120 11.94 -25.50 -17.85
N GLY A 121 12.98 -25.25 -18.61
CA GLY A 121 13.03 -25.75 -19.95
C GLY A 121 12.79 -27.25 -19.87
N THR A 122 11.67 -27.70 -20.33
CA THR A 122 11.45 -29.09 -20.61
C THR A 122 12.47 -29.47 -21.66
N ARG A 123 13.53 -30.15 -21.23
CA ARG A 123 14.37 -30.85 -22.18
C ARG A 123 13.51 -31.96 -22.76
N GLY A 124 13.10 -31.78 -23.99
CA GLY A 124 12.56 -32.85 -24.76
C GLY A 124 13.60 -33.96 -24.80
N ARG A 125 13.27 -35.07 -24.25
CA ARG A 125 14.02 -36.33 -24.53
C ARG A 125 13.62 -36.75 -25.93
N ASP A 126 14.52 -36.53 -26.84
CA ASP A 126 14.46 -37.22 -28.10
C ASP A 126 14.73 -38.68 -27.79
N SER A 127 13.68 -39.45 -27.80
CA SER A 127 13.79 -40.88 -27.83
C SER A 127 14.17 -41.30 -29.25
N GLU A 128 15.45 -41.52 -29.42
CA GLU A 128 15.90 -42.24 -30.63
C GLU A 128 15.31 -43.65 -30.60
N GLY A 129 14.31 -43.83 -31.41
CA GLY A 129 13.86 -45.16 -31.76
C GLY A 129 14.87 -45.86 -32.64
N ARG A 130 15.62 -46.76 -32.05
CA ARG A 130 16.40 -47.70 -32.86
C ARG A 130 15.48 -48.68 -33.52
N ASN A 131 15.35 -48.51 -34.77
CA ASN A 131 14.79 -49.52 -35.62
C ASN A 131 15.90 -50.51 -35.99
N SER A 132 15.87 -51.67 -35.38
CA SER A 132 16.68 -52.80 -35.83
C SER A 132 15.88 -53.61 -36.84
N GLY A 133 16.21 -53.38 -38.09
CA GLY A 133 15.69 -54.20 -39.15
C GLY A 133 16.14 -55.64 -39.03
N GLY A 134 15.21 -56.55 -38.78
CA GLY A 134 15.44 -57.97 -38.91
C GLY A 134 15.46 -58.35 -40.37
N ARG A 135 16.53 -59.01 -40.70
CA ARG A 135 16.67 -59.67 -41.98
C ARG A 135 16.10 -61.07 -41.89
N SER A 136 15.27 -61.43 -42.75
CA SER A 136 14.98 -62.82 -42.99
C SER A 136 15.04 -63.10 -44.50
N GLU A 137 15.62 -64.20 -44.78
CA GLU A 137 15.66 -64.70 -46.14
C GLU A 137 14.33 -65.11 -46.65
#